data_2d4da80403ef7f41ef8084929beb0b65
#
_entry.id   2d4da80403ef7f41ef8084929beb0b65
#
_cell.length_a   1.000
_cell.length_b   1.000
_cell.length_c   1.000
_cell.angle_alpha   90.00
_cell.angle_beta   90.00
_cell.angle_gamma   90.00
#
_symmetry.space_group_name_H-M   'P 1'
#
loop_
_entity.id
_entity.type
_entity.pdbx_description
1 polymer ?
#
loop_
_entity_poly.entity_id
_entity_poly.type
_entity_poly.pdbx_seq_one_letter_code
_entity_poly.pdbx_strand_id
1 'polypeptide(L)'
;VEMINKSEADWLHMDIMDGVFVPNISFGFPVLEAVAKACTKPLDVHFMIQHPEQYIEQTAKTGAMMMNVHYEACTHLHRTIQQIHAAGMKAGVTLNPSTPVSVLEDIICDVDMVLLMSVNPGFGGQKSIENTIQKTARLRKLIKESGSQALIEVDGGVQGETAPRLVKAG
;
A
#
# COMPACT_ATOMS: atom_id res chain seq x y z
N VAL A 1 0.76 17.78 -7.41
CA VAL A 1 0.25 16.96 -8.54
C VAL A 1 1.00 17.30 -9.83
N GLU A 2 1.11 18.57 -10.23
CA GLU A 2 1.73 18.95 -11.51
C GLU A 2 3.17 18.43 -11.68
N MET A 3 3.98 18.47 -10.62
CA MET A 3 5.34 17.91 -10.61
C MET A 3 5.31 16.41 -10.89
N ILE A 4 4.39 15.66 -10.24
CA ILE A 4 4.25 14.22 -10.45
C ILE A 4 3.80 13.90 -11.87
N ASN A 5 2.82 14.65 -12.41
CA ASN A 5 2.37 14.47 -13.80
C ASN A 5 3.50 14.60 -14.83
N LYS A 6 4.50 15.44 -14.55
CA LYS A 6 5.66 15.66 -15.41
C LYS A 6 6.86 14.74 -15.10
N SER A 7 6.81 13.98 -14.02
CA SER A 7 7.88 13.07 -13.60
C SER A 7 7.79 11.71 -14.30
N GLU A 8 8.83 10.90 -14.13
CA GLU A 8 8.86 9.49 -14.58
C GLU A 8 8.20 8.53 -13.56
N ALA A 9 7.53 9.05 -12.52
CA ALA A 9 6.78 8.23 -11.59
C ALA A 9 5.66 7.48 -12.31
N ASP A 10 5.48 6.21 -12.00
CA ASP A 10 4.43 5.37 -12.60
C ASP A 10 3.06 5.68 -11.97
N TRP A 11 3.02 5.89 -10.66
CA TRP A 11 1.80 6.09 -9.87
C TRP A 11 1.96 7.27 -8.91
N LEU A 12 0.83 7.77 -8.40
CA LEU A 12 0.79 8.68 -7.27
C LEU A 12 0.26 7.94 -6.04
N HIS A 13 1.11 7.78 -5.04
CA HIS A 13 0.77 7.20 -3.75
C HIS A 13 0.16 8.24 -2.81
N MET A 14 -0.95 7.89 -2.15
CA MET A 14 -1.74 8.81 -1.33
C MET A 14 -2.00 8.20 0.06
N ASP A 15 -1.37 8.78 1.09
CA ASP A 15 -1.46 8.32 2.48
C ASP A 15 -2.67 8.91 3.22
N ILE A 16 -3.68 8.10 3.50
CA ILE A 16 -4.85 8.51 4.30
C ILE A 16 -4.71 7.97 5.72
N MET A 17 -4.77 8.88 6.69
CA MET A 17 -4.59 8.62 8.12
C MET A 17 -5.76 9.18 8.93
N ASP A 18 -6.26 8.41 9.89
CA ASP A 18 -7.46 8.71 10.68
C ASP A 18 -7.21 9.19 12.13
N GLY A 19 -5.95 9.16 12.59
CA GLY A 19 -5.61 9.48 13.97
C GLY A 19 -5.98 8.38 14.98
N VAL A 20 -6.44 7.22 14.52
CA VAL A 20 -6.83 6.06 15.34
C VAL A 20 -5.92 4.87 15.08
N PHE A 21 -5.81 4.42 13.85
CA PHE A 21 -4.88 3.36 13.46
C PHE A 21 -3.42 3.83 13.56
N VAL A 22 -3.17 5.09 13.19
CA VAL A 22 -1.88 5.77 13.36
C VAL A 22 -2.07 7.07 14.14
N PRO A 23 -1.04 7.56 14.89
CA PRO A 23 -1.16 8.74 15.74
C PRO A 23 -1.02 10.07 14.94
N ASN A 24 -1.61 10.13 13.76
CA ASN A 24 -1.61 11.31 12.89
C ASN A 24 -2.86 11.31 12.02
N ILE A 25 -3.29 12.51 11.60
CA ILE A 25 -4.38 12.73 10.65
C ILE A 25 -3.81 13.39 9.41
N SER A 26 -4.07 12.85 8.22
CA SER A 26 -3.60 13.48 6.98
C SER A 26 -4.72 14.26 6.30
N PHE A 27 -5.45 13.66 5.39
CA PHE A 27 -6.54 14.27 4.63
C PHE A 27 -7.59 13.19 4.30
N GLY A 28 -8.75 13.65 3.83
CA GLY A 28 -9.85 12.76 3.46
C GLY A 28 -10.23 12.88 1.99
N PHE A 29 -11.41 12.39 1.66
CA PHE A 29 -11.93 12.30 0.29
C PHE A 29 -11.98 13.62 -0.47
N PRO A 30 -12.31 14.79 0.12
CA PRO A 30 -12.29 16.05 -0.65
C PRO A 30 -10.92 16.35 -1.29
N VAL A 31 -9.82 16.03 -0.60
CA VAL A 31 -8.47 16.18 -1.14
C VAL A 31 -8.17 15.09 -2.16
N LEU A 32 -8.52 13.83 -1.87
CA LEU A 32 -8.34 12.72 -2.79
C LEU A 32 -9.07 12.96 -4.13
N GLU A 33 -10.31 13.43 -4.10
CA GLU A 33 -11.11 13.78 -5.28
C GLU A 33 -10.49 14.93 -6.08
N ALA A 34 -9.97 15.96 -5.40
CA ALA A 34 -9.30 17.09 -6.05
C ALA A 34 -8.00 16.63 -6.73
N VAL A 35 -7.22 15.77 -6.08
CA VAL A 35 -6.02 15.16 -6.64
C VAL A 35 -6.37 14.27 -7.83
N ALA A 36 -7.39 13.42 -7.72
CA ALA A 36 -7.82 12.53 -8.79
C ALA A 36 -8.21 13.29 -10.07
N LYS A 37 -8.85 14.45 -9.93
CA LYS A 37 -9.21 15.32 -11.08
C LYS A 37 -7.99 15.97 -11.76
N ALA A 38 -6.93 16.23 -11.00
CA ALA A 38 -5.75 16.96 -11.50
C ALA A 38 -4.58 16.02 -11.88
N CYS A 39 -4.58 14.77 -11.39
CA CYS A 39 -3.52 13.82 -11.64
C CYS A 39 -3.76 13.03 -12.92
N THR A 40 -2.71 12.91 -13.75
CA THR A 40 -2.73 12.08 -14.97
C THR A 40 -2.15 10.69 -14.74
N LYS A 41 -1.57 10.45 -13.56
CA LYS A 41 -1.02 9.15 -13.17
C LYS A 41 -2.08 8.34 -12.41
N PRO A 42 -2.04 7.00 -12.49
CA PRO A 42 -2.89 6.15 -11.65
C PRO A 42 -2.69 6.45 -10.16
N LEU A 43 -3.78 6.43 -9.41
CA LEU A 43 -3.74 6.64 -7.96
C LEU A 43 -3.66 5.30 -7.24
N ASP A 44 -2.70 5.18 -6.36
CA ASP A 44 -2.57 4.16 -5.35
C ASP A 44 -2.90 4.78 -3.98
N VAL A 45 -3.97 4.31 -3.34
CA VAL A 45 -4.48 4.93 -2.10
C VAL A 45 -4.21 4.00 -0.93
N HIS A 46 -3.32 4.42 -0.05
CA HIS A 46 -2.90 3.70 1.14
C HIS A 46 -3.70 4.16 2.36
N PHE A 47 -4.49 3.26 2.91
CA PHE A 47 -5.36 3.51 4.06
C PHE A 47 -4.72 3.06 5.37
N MET A 48 -4.14 4.01 6.09
CA MET A 48 -3.70 3.85 7.49
C MET A 48 -4.84 4.23 8.44
N ILE A 49 -5.95 3.50 8.35
CA ILE A 49 -7.18 3.78 9.10
C ILE A 49 -7.80 2.49 9.67
N GLN A 50 -8.62 2.65 10.69
CA GLN A 50 -9.50 1.59 11.19
C GLN A 50 -10.66 1.35 10.21
N HIS A 51 -11.04 0.08 10.04
CA HIS A 51 -12.20 -0.30 9.21
C HIS A 51 -12.16 0.24 7.77
N PRO A 52 -11.06 0.03 7.01
CA PRO A 52 -10.91 0.56 5.65
C PRO A 52 -11.99 0.05 4.69
N GLU A 53 -12.59 -1.13 4.96
CA GLU A 53 -13.66 -1.73 4.16
C GLU A 53 -14.89 -0.82 4.00
N GLN A 54 -15.11 0.12 4.92
CA GLN A 54 -16.22 1.06 4.86
C GLN A 54 -16.07 2.11 3.74
N TYR A 55 -14.87 2.28 3.20
CA TYR A 55 -14.54 3.33 2.25
C TYR A 55 -14.28 2.84 0.82
N ILE A 56 -14.48 1.54 0.56
CA ILE A 56 -14.19 0.91 -0.75
C ILE A 56 -14.98 1.59 -1.87
N GLU A 57 -16.30 1.74 -1.70
CA GLU A 57 -17.15 2.35 -2.74
C GLU A 57 -16.79 3.83 -2.99
N GLN A 58 -16.48 4.56 -1.93
CA GLN A 58 -16.11 5.97 -2.06
C GLN A 58 -14.75 6.13 -2.73
N THR A 59 -13.80 5.25 -2.43
CA THR A 59 -12.49 5.21 -3.08
C THR A 59 -12.63 4.88 -4.57
N ALA A 60 -13.44 3.90 -4.93
CA ALA A 60 -13.69 3.53 -6.33
C ALA A 60 -14.27 4.70 -7.14
N LYS A 61 -15.18 5.50 -6.55
CA LYS A 61 -15.76 6.69 -7.20
C LYS A 61 -14.74 7.77 -7.55
N THR A 62 -13.59 7.81 -6.88
CA THR A 62 -12.51 8.73 -7.24
C THR A 62 -11.76 8.33 -8.51
N GLY A 63 -11.94 7.09 -8.97
CA GLY A 63 -11.17 6.52 -10.09
C GLY A 63 -9.80 5.99 -9.66
N ALA A 64 -9.57 5.76 -8.36
CA ALA A 64 -8.35 5.15 -7.88
C ALA A 64 -8.11 3.79 -8.55
N MET A 65 -6.87 3.55 -8.98
CA MET A 65 -6.46 2.27 -9.58
C MET A 65 -6.37 1.18 -8.53
N MET A 66 -5.86 1.51 -7.34
CA MET A 66 -5.56 0.58 -6.27
C MET A 66 -5.99 1.14 -4.91
N MET A 67 -6.45 0.24 -4.06
CA MET A 67 -6.69 0.51 -2.65
C MET A 67 -5.83 -0.42 -1.80
N ASN A 68 -4.90 0.16 -1.03
CA ASN A 68 -4.07 -0.54 -0.07
C ASN A 68 -4.68 -0.49 1.32
N VAL A 69 -4.86 -1.65 1.94
CA VAL A 69 -5.40 -1.77 3.30
C VAL A 69 -4.41 -2.53 4.19
N HIS A 70 -4.25 -2.09 5.41
CA HIS A 70 -3.42 -2.80 6.38
C HIS A 70 -4.03 -4.14 6.78
N TYR A 71 -3.21 -5.20 6.77
CA TYR A 71 -3.56 -6.49 7.34
C TYR A 71 -4.13 -6.34 8.76
N GLU A 72 -3.47 -5.51 9.55
CA GLU A 72 -3.77 -5.29 10.97
C GLU A 72 -5.08 -4.50 11.21
N ALA A 73 -5.60 -3.83 10.18
CA ALA A 73 -6.86 -3.08 10.25
C ALA A 73 -8.07 -3.88 9.74
N CYS A 74 -7.85 -5.05 9.14
CA CYS A 74 -8.90 -5.84 8.48
C CYS A 74 -9.19 -7.13 9.23
N THR A 75 -10.31 -7.21 9.94
CA THR A 75 -10.75 -8.44 10.61
C THR A 75 -11.00 -9.59 9.61
N HIS A 76 -11.54 -9.27 8.44
CA HIS A 76 -11.86 -10.22 7.37
C HIS A 76 -11.15 -9.84 6.07
N LEU A 77 -9.83 -9.88 6.08
CA LEU A 77 -9.00 -9.38 4.98
C LEU A 77 -9.37 -9.98 3.62
N HIS A 78 -9.57 -11.29 3.52
CA HIS A 78 -9.95 -11.93 2.27
C HIS A 78 -11.26 -11.37 1.70
N ARG A 79 -12.27 -11.15 2.55
CA ARG A 79 -13.53 -10.48 2.13
C ARG A 79 -13.27 -9.06 1.64
N THR A 80 -12.43 -8.30 2.33
CA THR A 80 -12.07 -6.93 1.94
C THR A 80 -11.41 -6.90 0.55
N ILE A 81 -10.47 -7.83 0.28
CA ILE A 81 -9.84 -7.98 -1.04
C ILE A 81 -10.91 -8.23 -2.12
N GLN A 82 -11.83 -9.17 -1.89
CA GLN A 82 -12.92 -9.46 -2.83
C GLN A 82 -13.81 -8.24 -3.08
N GLN A 83 -14.13 -7.45 -2.04
CA GLN A 83 -14.92 -6.22 -2.18
C GLN A 83 -14.19 -5.14 -2.99
N ILE A 84 -12.88 -4.97 -2.79
CA ILE A 84 -12.05 -4.04 -3.57
C ILE A 84 -12.06 -4.44 -5.06
N HIS A 85 -11.87 -5.72 -5.37
CA HIS A 85 -11.96 -6.22 -6.74
C HIS A 85 -13.36 -6.03 -7.35
N ALA A 86 -14.41 -6.33 -6.58
CA ALA A 86 -15.79 -6.14 -7.03
C ALA A 86 -16.11 -4.66 -7.32
N ALA A 87 -15.44 -3.72 -6.65
CA ALA A 87 -15.54 -2.29 -6.89
C ALA A 87 -14.69 -1.80 -8.10
N GLY A 88 -13.96 -2.69 -8.77
CA GLY A 88 -13.18 -2.40 -9.97
C GLY A 88 -11.77 -1.88 -9.71
N MET A 89 -11.28 -1.95 -8.49
CA MET A 89 -9.91 -1.55 -8.12
C MET A 89 -9.01 -2.79 -7.94
N LYS A 90 -7.71 -2.58 -8.03
CA LYS A 90 -6.70 -3.53 -7.56
C LYS A 90 -6.64 -3.53 -6.04
N ALA A 91 -6.40 -4.68 -5.44
CA ALA A 91 -6.29 -4.85 -4.00
C ALA A 91 -4.83 -4.93 -3.56
N GLY A 92 -4.38 -3.94 -2.80
CA GLY A 92 -3.11 -3.94 -2.10
C GLY A 92 -3.27 -4.34 -0.63
N VAL A 93 -2.32 -5.08 -0.10
CA VAL A 93 -2.25 -5.41 1.33
C VAL A 93 -0.96 -4.88 1.93
N THR A 94 -1.11 -4.05 2.97
CA THR A 94 0.01 -3.44 3.68
C THR A 94 0.35 -4.22 4.95
N LEU A 95 1.64 -4.42 5.20
CA LEU A 95 2.15 -5.05 6.42
C LEU A 95 3.01 -4.08 7.23
N ASN A 96 2.68 -3.89 8.50
CA ASN A 96 3.52 -3.16 9.45
C ASN A 96 4.91 -3.83 9.61
N PRO A 97 5.93 -3.11 10.11
CA PRO A 97 7.27 -3.68 10.28
C PRO A 97 7.31 -4.98 11.07
N SER A 98 6.47 -5.10 12.11
CA SER A 98 6.40 -6.28 13.00
C SER A 98 5.62 -7.46 12.43
N THR A 99 4.78 -7.26 11.41
CA THR A 99 3.92 -8.32 10.86
C THR A 99 4.70 -9.18 9.87
N PRO A 100 4.81 -10.50 10.06
CA PRO A 100 5.55 -11.37 9.16
C PRO A 100 4.82 -11.57 7.83
N VAL A 101 5.56 -11.85 6.76
CA VAL A 101 4.98 -12.12 5.42
C VAL A 101 4.17 -13.42 5.36
N SER A 102 4.39 -14.35 6.29
CA SER A 102 3.65 -15.61 6.36
C SER A 102 2.15 -15.45 6.60
N VAL A 103 1.70 -14.31 7.11
CA VAL A 103 0.25 -14.03 7.26
C VAL A 103 -0.49 -13.94 5.92
N LEU A 104 0.25 -13.87 4.81
CA LEU A 104 -0.30 -13.79 3.45
C LEU A 104 -0.31 -15.14 2.70
N GLU A 105 0.22 -16.21 3.29
CA GLU A 105 0.39 -17.51 2.60
C GLU A 105 -0.91 -18.01 1.96
N ASP A 106 -2.03 -17.88 2.65
CA ASP A 106 -3.33 -18.37 2.17
C ASP A 106 -4.04 -17.42 1.19
N ILE A 107 -3.57 -16.18 1.02
CA ILE A 107 -4.27 -15.14 0.24
C ILE A 107 -3.39 -14.46 -0.80
N ILE A 108 -2.11 -14.78 -0.88
CA ILE A 108 -1.15 -14.07 -1.74
C ILE A 108 -1.51 -14.11 -3.22
N CYS A 109 -2.23 -15.14 -3.67
CA CYS A 109 -2.69 -15.26 -5.05
C CYS A 109 -3.89 -14.36 -5.37
N ASP A 110 -4.58 -13.85 -4.35
CA ASP A 110 -5.71 -12.93 -4.49
C ASP A 110 -5.31 -11.46 -4.34
N VAL A 111 -4.03 -11.19 -4.08
CA VAL A 111 -3.49 -9.85 -3.84
C VAL A 111 -2.77 -9.35 -5.08
N ASP A 112 -3.03 -8.11 -5.50
CA ASP A 112 -2.34 -7.49 -6.64
C ASP A 112 -1.00 -6.85 -6.24
N MET A 113 -0.89 -6.38 -4.99
CA MET A 113 0.32 -5.77 -4.46
C MET A 113 0.45 -5.97 -2.96
N VAL A 114 1.65 -6.18 -2.48
CA VAL A 114 1.98 -6.15 -1.05
C VAL A 114 2.87 -4.96 -0.77
N LEU A 115 2.37 -4.05 0.07
CA LEU A 115 3.10 -2.90 0.56
C LEU A 115 3.79 -3.25 1.90
N LEU A 116 5.11 -3.21 1.93
CA LEU A 116 5.89 -3.40 3.15
C LEU A 116 6.24 -2.05 3.76
N MET A 117 5.75 -1.79 4.96
CA MET A 117 6.19 -0.63 5.72
C MET A 117 7.63 -0.84 6.17
N SER A 118 8.51 0.08 5.77
CA SER A 118 9.91 0.11 6.24
C SER A 118 10.13 1.08 7.39
N VAL A 119 9.06 1.72 7.86
CA VAL A 119 8.98 2.55 9.07
C VAL A 119 7.69 2.24 9.80
N ASN A 120 7.55 2.66 11.06
CA ASN A 120 6.24 2.63 11.70
C ASN A 120 5.34 3.69 11.03
N PRO A 121 4.13 3.31 10.53
CA PRO A 121 3.28 4.25 9.81
C PRO A 121 2.81 5.41 10.69
N GLY A 122 2.50 6.56 10.07
CA GLY A 122 1.94 7.74 10.73
C GLY A 122 2.74 9.02 10.59
N PHE A 123 4.06 8.95 10.35
CA PHE A 123 4.90 10.14 10.20
C PHE A 123 5.91 9.96 9.06
N GLY A 124 6.10 11.03 8.29
CA GLY A 124 7.14 11.09 7.27
C GLY A 124 8.54 11.33 7.84
N GLY A 125 9.57 11.21 6.99
CA GLY A 125 10.96 11.57 7.33
C GLY A 125 11.69 10.60 8.24
N GLN A 126 11.13 9.41 8.50
CA GLN A 126 11.76 8.38 9.33
C GLN A 126 12.86 7.64 8.56
N LYS A 127 13.85 7.12 9.29
CA LYS A 127 14.88 6.23 8.74
C LYS A 127 14.30 4.82 8.56
N SER A 128 14.55 4.22 7.40
CA SER A 128 14.09 2.86 7.11
C SER A 128 14.67 1.82 8.07
N ILE A 129 13.83 0.84 8.43
CA ILE A 129 14.19 -0.29 9.26
C ILE A 129 14.93 -1.33 8.38
N GLU A 130 16.18 -1.64 8.74
CA GLU A 130 17.07 -2.51 7.95
C GLU A 130 16.47 -3.90 7.68
N ASN A 131 15.70 -4.46 8.62
CA ASN A 131 15.05 -5.76 8.45
C ASN A 131 14.08 -5.81 7.26
N THR A 132 13.62 -4.66 6.74
CA THR A 132 12.72 -4.62 5.59
C THR A 132 13.34 -5.24 4.34
N ILE A 133 14.66 -5.13 4.16
CA ILE A 133 15.36 -5.78 3.04
C ILE A 133 15.20 -7.30 3.09
N GLN A 134 15.41 -7.91 4.26
CA GLN A 134 15.20 -9.35 4.43
C GLN A 134 13.73 -9.74 4.32
N LYS A 135 12.82 -8.87 4.79
CA LYS A 135 11.38 -9.06 4.68
C LYS A 135 10.94 -9.05 3.20
N THR A 136 11.48 -8.13 2.41
CA THR A 136 11.28 -8.09 0.94
C THR A 136 11.72 -9.37 0.27
N ALA A 137 12.90 -9.89 0.62
CA ALA A 137 13.38 -11.17 0.06
C ALA A 137 12.48 -12.37 0.43
N ARG A 138 11.98 -12.40 1.68
CA ARG A 138 11.01 -13.43 2.10
C ARG A 138 9.70 -13.33 1.34
N LEU A 139 9.19 -12.11 1.14
CA LEU A 139 7.97 -11.88 0.36
C LEU A 139 8.15 -12.29 -1.11
N ARG A 140 9.27 -11.92 -1.71
CA ARG A 140 9.60 -12.33 -3.09
C ARG A 140 9.63 -13.85 -3.24
N LYS A 141 10.19 -14.54 -2.24
CA LYS A 141 10.19 -16.00 -2.21
C LYS A 141 8.75 -16.55 -2.15
N LEU A 142 7.93 -16.05 -1.24
CA LEU A 142 6.53 -16.45 -1.10
C LEU A 142 5.74 -16.27 -2.41
N ILE A 143 5.84 -15.10 -3.04
CA ILE A 143 5.20 -14.79 -4.33
C ILE A 143 5.62 -15.80 -5.40
N LYS A 144 6.92 -16.09 -5.50
CA LYS A 144 7.46 -17.03 -6.49
C LYS A 144 6.99 -18.47 -6.24
N GLU A 145 7.00 -18.93 -5.01
CA GLU A 145 6.63 -20.31 -4.64
C GLU A 145 5.14 -20.58 -4.79
N SER A 146 4.30 -19.57 -4.55
CA SER A 146 2.85 -19.67 -4.73
C SER A 146 2.36 -19.41 -6.17
N GLY A 147 3.25 -18.97 -7.07
CA GLY A 147 2.87 -18.60 -8.45
C GLY A 147 2.08 -17.29 -8.55
N SER A 148 2.03 -16.50 -7.47
CA SER A 148 1.38 -15.19 -7.44
C SER A 148 2.05 -14.19 -8.40
N GLN A 149 1.28 -13.22 -8.87
CA GLN A 149 1.74 -12.09 -9.69
C GLN A 149 1.76 -10.78 -8.89
N ALA A 150 1.60 -10.84 -7.57
CA ALA A 150 1.60 -9.66 -6.72
C ALA A 150 2.89 -8.84 -6.87
N LEU A 151 2.73 -7.54 -6.99
CA LEU A 151 3.85 -6.60 -6.93
C LEU A 151 4.31 -6.41 -5.49
N ILE A 152 5.54 -5.96 -5.31
CA ILE A 152 6.09 -5.54 -4.01
C ILE A 152 6.32 -4.04 -4.05
N GLU A 153 5.74 -3.35 -3.11
CA GLU A 153 6.01 -1.94 -2.83
C GLU A 153 6.65 -1.81 -1.45
N VAL A 154 7.49 -0.81 -1.26
CA VAL A 154 8.10 -0.48 0.04
C VAL A 154 7.91 0.99 0.31
N ASP A 155 7.29 1.31 1.44
CA ASP A 155 7.09 2.67 1.89
C ASP A 155 7.82 2.96 3.21
N GLY A 156 8.37 4.19 3.26
CA GLY A 156 9.03 4.76 4.43
C GLY A 156 10.56 4.77 4.36
N GLY A 157 11.15 5.98 4.29
CA GLY A 157 12.60 6.18 4.38
C GLY A 157 13.42 5.55 3.26
N VAL A 158 12.80 5.27 2.11
CA VAL A 158 13.51 4.78 0.90
C VAL A 158 14.30 5.92 0.29
N GLN A 159 15.59 5.70 0.08
CA GLN A 159 16.55 6.68 -0.44
C GLN A 159 17.47 6.02 -1.47
N GLY A 160 18.30 6.84 -2.14
CA GLY A 160 19.23 6.37 -3.16
C GLY A 160 20.17 5.23 -2.72
N GLU A 161 20.49 5.13 -1.43
CA GLU A 161 21.31 4.05 -0.88
C GLU A 161 20.51 2.77 -0.58
N THR A 162 19.24 2.90 -0.19
CA THR A 162 18.39 1.77 0.20
C THR A 162 17.62 1.18 -0.98
N ALA A 163 17.19 2.00 -1.94
CA ALA A 163 16.40 1.57 -3.09
C ALA A 163 17.09 0.43 -3.91
N PRO A 164 18.37 0.51 -4.29
CA PRO A 164 19.03 -0.57 -5.02
C PRO A 164 19.08 -1.90 -4.24
N ARG A 165 19.17 -1.83 -2.91
CA ARG A 165 19.19 -3.01 -2.04
C ARG A 165 17.83 -3.68 -1.96
N LEU A 166 16.73 -2.89 -1.93
CA LEU A 166 15.35 -3.37 -1.97
C LEU A 166 15.04 -4.00 -3.33
N VAL A 167 15.40 -3.35 -4.44
CA VAL A 167 15.25 -3.90 -5.80
C VAL A 167 15.98 -5.23 -5.96
N LYS A 168 17.20 -5.34 -5.41
CA LYS A 168 17.97 -6.60 -5.43
C LYS A 168 17.32 -7.70 -4.58
N ALA A 169 16.59 -7.32 -3.52
CA ALA A 169 15.92 -8.27 -2.64
C ALA A 169 14.60 -8.81 -3.22
N GLY A 170 13.96 -8.09 -4.16
CA GLY A 170 12.69 -8.52 -4.78
C GLY A 170 11.99 -7.53 -5.60
#